data_c2a9e06d0bd961fb7210b7d3e8a635ae
#
_entry.id   c2a9e06d0bd961fb7210b7d3e8a635ae
#
_cell.length_a   1.000
_cell.length_b   1.000
_cell.length_c   1.000
_cell.angle_alpha   90.00
_cell.angle_beta   90.00
_cell.angle_gamma   90.00
#
_symmetry.space_group_name_H-M   'P 1'
#
loop_
_entity.id
_entity.type
_entity.pdbx_description
1 polymer ?
#
loop_
_entity_poly.entity_id
_entity_poly.type
_entity_poly.pdbx_seq_one_letter_code
_entity_poly.pdbx_strand_id
1 'polypeptide(L)'
;MNWVEGIRDGIQYIEEHLEEEITIEDVAKHVCISSFYYQKAFSILCGFSVSEYIRYRRLSLAGSDLLATNQKIIDIAMKYGYDSPD
;
A
#
# COMPACT_ATOMS: atom_id res chain seq x y z
N MET A 1 -10.84 -0.47 -20.47
CA MET A 1 -9.94 0.19 -19.51
C MET A 1 -8.50 0.00 -19.93
N ASN A 2 -7.74 1.06 -19.86
CA ASN A 2 -6.31 1.02 -20.12
C ASN A 2 -5.59 0.40 -18.89
N TRP A 3 -4.68 -0.53 -19.12
CA TRP A 3 -3.94 -1.19 -18.04
C TRP A 3 -3.19 -0.21 -17.14
N VAL A 4 -2.55 0.80 -17.75
CA VAL A 4 -1.79 1.79 -16.99
C VAL A 4 -2.73 2.60 -16.09
N GLU A 5 -3.89 2.99 -16.59
CA GLU A 5 -4.87 3.70 -15.79
C GLU A 5 -5.40 2.84 -14.65
N GLY A 6 -5.67 1.56 -14.90
CA GLY A 6 -6.11 0.64 -13.86
C GLY A 6 -5.09 0.49 -12.76
N ILE A 7 -3.83 0.33 -13.10
CA ILE A 7 -2.74 0.24 -12.11
C ILE A 7 -2.62 1.54 -11.33
N ARG A 8 -2.68 2.68 -12.01
CA ARG A 8 -2.60 4.00 -11.38
C ARG A 8 -3.76 4.22 -10.39
N ASP A 9 -4.97 3.88 -10.79
CA ASP A 9 -6.14 4.04 -9.93
C ASP A 9 -6.05 3.16 -8.69
N GLY A 10 -5.53 1.95 -8.83
CA GLY A 10 -5.30 1.06 -7.71
C GLY A 10 -4.23 1.60 -6.76
N ILE A 11 -3.17 2.17 -7.30
CA ILE A 11 -2.12 2.80 -6.49
C ILE A 11 -2.70 3.99 -5.71
N GLN A 12 -3.53 4.78 -6.36
CA GLN A 12 -4.17 5.91 -5.69
C GLN A 12 -5.05 5.42 -4.53
N TYR A 13 -5.81 4.36 -4.74
CA TYR A 13 -6.60 3.75 -3.67
C TYR A 13 -5.71 3.31 -2.50
N ILE A 14 -4.59 2.65 -2.80
CA ILE A 14 -3.64 2.22 -1.78
C ILE A 14 -3.11 3.42 -1.00
N GLU A 15 -2.70 4.48 -1.69
CA GLU A 15 -2.13 5.67 -1.05
C GLU A 15 -3.14 6.35 -0.10
N GLU A 16 -4.41 6.31 -0.44
CA GLU A 16 -5.47 6.90 0.37
C GLU A 16 -5.83 6.05 1.60
N HIS A 17 -5.38 4.79 1.65
CA HIS A 17 -5.78 3.83 2.70
C HIS A 17 -4.58 3.20 3.43
N LEU A 18 -3.40 3.83 3.38
CA LEU A 18 -2.19 3.25 3.98
C LEU A 18 -2.26 3.07 5.49
N GLU A 19 -3.08 3.83 6.18
CA GLU A 19 -3.28 3.69 7.62
C GLU A 19 -4.33 2.64 7.96
N GLU A 20 -5.00 2.08 6.96
CA GLU A 20 -6.05 1.09 7.13
C GLU A 20 -5.55 -0.28 6.70
N GLU A 21 -6.31 -1.31 7.04
CA GLU A 21 -6.05 -2.65 6.54
C GLU A 21 -6.46 -2.72 5.07
N ILE A 22 -5.51 -3.06 4.19
CA ILE A 22 -5.74 -3.12 2.75
C ILE A 22 -5.48 -4.54 2.27
N THR A 23 -6.44 -5.13 1.53
CA THR A 23 -6.23 -6.40 0.86
C THR A 23 -6.12 -6.17 -0.64
N ILE A 24 -5.50 -7.12 -1.34
CA ILE A 24 -5.42 -7.06 -2.81
C ILE A 24 -6.82 -7.12 -3.42
N GLU A 25 -7.73 -7.84 -2.79
CA GLU A 25 -9.12 -7.93 -3.22
C GLU A 25 -9.82 -6.56 -3.17
N ASP A 26 -9.53 -5.78 -2.13
CA ASP A 26 -10.09 -4.42 -2.01
C ASP A 26 -9.62 -3.54 -3.17
N VAL A 27 -8.35 -3.59 -3.47
CA VAL A 27 -7.77 -2.79 -4.56
C VAL A 27 -8.36 -3.21 -5.90
N ALA A 28 -8.37 -4.51 -6.16
CA ALA A 28 -8.89 -5.06 -7.42
C ALA A 28 -10.37 -4.72 -7.62
N LYS A 29 -11.15 -4.82 -6.55
CA LYS A 29 -12.56 -4.49 -6.58
C LYS A 29 -12.79 -3.02 -6.90
N HIS A 30 -11.96 -2.15 -6.34
CA HIS A 30 -12.06 -0.71 -6.59
C HIS A 30 -11.86 -0.37 -8.05
N VAL A 31 -10.94 -1.06 -8.73
CA VAL A 31 -10.64 -0.80 -10.13
C VAL A 31 -11.39 -1.73 -11.10
N CYS A 32 -12.25 -2.60 -10.57
CA CYS A 32 -13.07 -3.54 -11.36
C CYS A 32 -12.24 -4.51 -12.21
N ILE A 33 -11.13 -4.97 -11.66
CA ILE A 33 -10.23 -5.95 -12.29
C ILE A 33 -10.10 -7.12 -11.32
N SER A 34 -9.91 -8.36 -11.81
CA SER A 34 -9.70 -9.48 -10.92
C SER A 34 -8.39 -9.30 -10.14
N SER A 35 -8.35 -9.80 -8.91
CA SER A 35 -7.15 -9.67 -8.07
C SER A 35 -5.94 -10.34 -8.71
N PHE A 36 -6.16 -11.47 -9.39
CA PHE A 36 -5.07 -12.16 -10.10
C PHE A 36 -4.46 -11.29 -11.20
N TYR A 37 -5.29 -10.71 -12.04
CA TYR A 37 -4.81 -9.86 -13.13
C TYR A 37 -4.19 -8.58 -12.65
N TYR A 38 -4.78 -7.98 -11.62
CA TYR A 38 -4.21 -6.76 -11.05
C TYR A 38 -2.80 -7.02 -10.50
N GLN A 39 -2.63 -8.06 -9.72
CA GLN A 39 -1.32 -8.41 -9.16
C GLN A 39 -0.29 -8.70 -10.24
N LYS A 40 -0.69 -9.45 -11.27
CA LYS A 40 0.21 -9.81 -12.35
C LYS A 40 0.63 -8.59 -13.16
N ALA A 41 -0.33 -7.75 -13.55
CA ALA A 41 -0.05 -6.54 -14.31
C ALA A 41 0.80 -5.57 -13.49
N PHE A 42 0.48 -5.41 -12.22
CA PHE A 42 1.24 -4.56 -11.32
C PHE A 42 2.71 -5.00 -11.25
N SER A 43 2.94 -6.29 -11.03
CA SER A 43 4.30 -6.83 -10.92
C SER A 43 5.09 -6.65 -12.21
N ILE A 44 4.44 -6.84 -13.35
CA ILE A 44 5.10 -6.67 -14.65
C ILE A 44 5.47 -5.21 -14.90
N LEU A 45 4.55 -4.29 -14.60
CA LEU A 45 4.78 -2.86 -14.85
C LEU A 45 5.69 -2.19 -13.83
N CYS A 46 5.61 -2.60 -12.57
CA CYS A 46 6.33 -1.95 -11.48
C CYS A 46 7.61 -2.66 -11.07
N GLY A 47 7.73 -3.95 -11.35
CA GLY A 47 8.91 -4.74 -10.99
C GLY A 47 8.90 -5.28 -9.56
N PHE A 48 7.81 -5.08 -8.82
CA PHE A 48 7.65 -5.62 -7.46
C PHE A 48 6.16 -5.88 -7.22
N SER A 49 5.85 -6.59 -6.13
CA SER A 49 4.46 -6.96 -5.84
C SER A 49 3.69 -5.82 -5.20
N VAL A 50 2.35 -5.94 -5.24
CA VAL A 50 1.47 -4.99 -4.56
C VAL A 50 1.76 -4.98 -3.06
N SER A 51 1.96 -6.15 -2.46
CA SER A 51 2.28 -6.25 -1.02
C SER A 51 3.59 -5.57 -0.68
N GLU A 52 4.61 -5.73 -1.52
CA GLU A 52 5.89 -5.06 -1.35
C GLU A 52 5.75 -3.55 -1.45
N TYR A 53 4.92 -3.09 -2.39
CA TYR A 53 4.66 -1.67 -2.55
C TYR A 53 4.00 -1.08 -1.30
N ILE A 54 2.96 -1.73 -0.79
CA ILE A 54 2.24 -1.26 0.41
C ILE A 54 3.20 -1.19 1.59
N ARG A 55 4.00 -2.23 1.79
CA ARG A 55 4.96 -2.30 2.88
C ARG A 55 6.00 -1.19 2.77
N TYR A 56 6.55 -0.98 1.57
CA TYR A 56 7.54 0.07 1.33
C TYR A 56 6.96 1.44 1.65
N ARG A 57 5.74 1.73 1.18
CA ARG A 57 5.12 3.03 1.41
C ARG A 57 4.81 3.27 2.89
N ARG A 58 4.36 2.23 3.58
CA ARG A 58 4.10 2.34 5.02
C ARG A 58 5.38 2.62 5.80
N LEU A 59 6.46 1.94 5.48
CA LEU A 59 7.76 2.18 6.11
C LEU A 59 8.28 3.57 5.81
N SER A 60 8.11 4.03 4.59
CA SER A 60 8.53 5.35 4.16
C SER A 60 7.80 6.44 4.93
N LEU A 61 6.48 6.30 5.08
CA LEU A 61 5.67 7.27 5.84
C LEU A 61 5.98 7.23 7.34
N ALA A 62 6.20 6.04 7.88
CA ALA A 62 6.59 5.88 9.28
C ALA A 62 7.93 6.58 9.55
N GLY A 63 8.89 6.45 8.63
CA GLY A 63 10.17 7.15 8.72
C GLY A 63 10.00 8.66 8.69
N SER A 64 9.13 9.18 7.82
CA SER A 64 8.82 10.60 7.75
C SER A 64 8.19 11.09 9.05
N ASP A 65 7.26 10.32 9.61
CA ASP A 65 6.62 10.68 10.88
C ASP A 65 7.62 10.74 12.02
N LEU A 66 8.58 9.82 12.07
CA LEU A 66 9.63 9.83 13.10
C LEU A 66 10.49 11.08 13.02
N LEU A 67 10.77 11.55 11.81
CA LEU A 67 11.59 12.75 11.61
C LEU A 67 10.83 14.04 11.85
N ALA A 68 9.53 14.05 11.59
CA ALA A 68 8.73 15.27 11.59
C ALA A 68 7.97 15.50 12.89
N THR A 69 7.84 14.52 13.77
CA THR A 69 7.03 14.61 14.98
C THR A 69 7.76 14.06 16.19
N ASN A 70 7.19 14.30 17.37
CA ASN A 70 7.70 13.77 18.63
C ASN A 70 6.94 12.49 19.04
N GLN A 71 6.26 11.86 18.11
CA GLN A 71 5.52 10.64 18.39
C GLN A 71 6.47 9.50 18.76
N LYS A 72 6.00 8.61 19.62
CA LYS A 72 6.78 7.42 19.99
C LYS A 72 6.80 6.43 18.83
N ILE A 73 7.89 5.70 18.71
CA ILE A 73 8.05 4.67 17.66
C ILE A 73 6.89 3.69 17.68
N ILE A 74 6.46 3.25 18.87
CA ILE A 74 5.37 2.29 18.99
C ILE A 74 4.05 2.84 18.43
N ASP A 75 3.77 4.12 18.69
CA ASP A 75 2.54 4.75 18.20
C ASP A 75 2.54 4.85 16.68
N ILE A 76 3.68 5.19 16.09
CA ILE A 76 3.83 5.26 14.63
C ILE A 76 3.68 3.87 14.01
N ALA A 77 4.29 2.86 14.62
CA ALA A 77 4.18 1.49 14.13
C ALA A 77 2.72 1.03 14.11
N MET A 78 1.99 1.29 15.18
CA MET A 78 0.58 0.91 15.26
C MET A 78 -0.27 1.65 14.24
N LYS A 79 0.03 2.91 13.98
CA LYS A 79 -0.68 3.73 13.00
C LYS A 79 -0.63 3.08 11.61
N TYR A 80 0.48 2.45 11.25
CA TYR A 80 0.65 1.81 9.94
C TYR A 80 0.50 0.29 9.97
N GLY A 81 -0.11 -0.24 11.03
CA GLY A 81 -0.51 -1.64 11.08
C GLY A 81 0.53 -2.62 11.58
N TYR A 82 1.59 -2.16 12.22
CA TYR A 82 2.60 -3.03 12.82
C TYR A 82 2.26 -3.24 14.29
N ASP A 83 1.65 -4.38 14.61
CA ASP A 83 1.11 -4.64 15.94
C ASP A 83 2.15 -4.92 17.00
N SER A 84 3.29 -5.46 16.63
CA SER A 84 4.31 -5.81 17.61
C SER A 84 5.70 -5.62 17.02
N PRO A 85 6.69 -5.39 17.88
CA PRO A 85 8.07 -5.15 17.45
C PRO A 85 8.86 -6.42 17.12
N ASP A 86 8.22 -7.48 16.75
CA ASP A 86 8.89 -8.74 16.41
C ASP A 86 9.88 -8.62 15.27
#